data_34d187d262653b7e6d1413f7f3f4acfe
#
_entry.id   34d187d262653b7e6d1413f7f3f4acfe
#
_cell.length_a   1.000
_cell.length_b   1.000
_cell.length_c   1.000
_cell.angle_alpha   90.00
_cell.angle_beta   90.00
_cell.angle_gamma   90.00
#
_symmetry.space_group_name_H-M   'P 1'
#
loop_
_entity.id
_entity.type
_entity.pdbx_description
1 polymer ?
#
loop_
_entity_poly.entity_id
_entity_poly.type
_entity_poly.pdbx_seq_one_letter_code
_entity_poly.pdbx_strand_id
1 'polypeptide(L)'
;LDLEWNNQRSLGAEQIHKLAEAFEKIITAAGYKFGIYCNVDWYLNVICSHLKKYDFWIARYPASDNGTLQERLRPDFGVGWQYSSKAKIPGISGLVDRNVFYKDYNEAKDIEKENTVMTKSEAINIVLGIAEEEIGYLEKKNNSQLDSKTGNAGSANYTKYWRDIKPSYQGQPWCAAFISWCF
;
A
#
# COMPACT_ATOMS: atom_id res chain seq x y z
N LEU A 1 5.69 5.25 -1.95
CA LEU A 1 4.92 6.46 -2.21
C LEU A 1 3.86 6.19 -3.27
N ASP A 2 2.60 6.49 -2.95
CA ASP A 2 1.45 6.31 -3.83
C ASP A 2 1.14 7.63 -4.56
N LEU A 3 1.12 7.60 -5.91
CA LEU A 3 0.88 8.74 -6.79
C LEU A 3 -0.17 8.38 -7.85
N GLU A 4 -1.44 8.64 -7.57
CA GLU A 4 -2.53 8.30 -8.49
C GLU A 4 -3.72 9.31 -8.49
N TRP A 5 -3.75 10.25 -7.55
CA TRP A 5 -4.90 11.13 -7.38
C TRP A 5 -4.80 12.44 -8.16
N ASN A 6 -5.92 12.92 -8.68
CA ASN A 6 -5.96 14.16 -9.46
C ASN A 6 -5.49 15.40 -8.68
N ASN A 7 -5.72 15.46 -7.38
CA ASN A 7 -5.21 16.54 -6.54
C ASN A 7 -3.68 16.50 -6.41
N GLN A 8 -3.06 15.32 -6.37
CA GLN A 8 -1.61 15.17 -6.44
C GLN A 8 -1.10 15.63 -7.82
N ARG A 9 -1.79 15.21 -8.90
CA ARG A 9 -1.44 15.60 -10.28
C ARG A 9 -1.44 17.12 -10.48
N SER A 10 -2.37 17.82 -9.84
CA SER A 10 -2.47 19.30 -9.93
C SER A 10 -1.29 20.05 -9.29
N LEU A 11 -0.47 19.38 -8.50
CA LEU A 11 0.75 19.96 -7.94
C LEU A 11 1.84 20.23 -9.00
N GLY A 12 1.77 19.52 -10.14
CA GLY A 12 2.77 19.56 -11.20
C GLY A 12 4.05 18.78 -10.89
N ALA A 13 4.80 18.46 -11.93
CA ALA A 13 5.94 17.53 -11.89
C ALA A 13 7.04 17.97 -10.90
N GLU A 14 7.29 19.26 -10.77
CA GLU A 14 8.32 19.79 -9.87
C GLU A 14 7.97 19.58 -8.40
N GLN A 15 6.72 19.83 -8.00
CA GLN A 15 6.29 19.64 -6.61
C GLN A 15 6.19 18.15 -6.27
N ILE A 16 5.74 17.32 -7.21
CA ILE A 16 5.74 15.86 -7.07
C ILE A 16 7.16 15.34 -6.87
N HIS A 17 8.14 15.87 -7.61
CA HIS A 17 9.55 15.53 -7.45
C HIS A 17 10.06 15.85 -6.04
N LYS A 18 9.85 17.08 -5.57
CA LYS A 18 10.26 17.51 -4.21
C LYS A 18 9.61 16.66 -3.12
N LEU A 19 8.33 16.34 -3.27
CA LEU A 19 7.60 15.49 -2.34
C LEU A 19 8.18 14.07 -2.32
N ALA A 20 8.46 13.50 -3.49
CA ALA A 20 9.02 12.16 -3.59
C ALA A 20 10.44 12.08 -2.99
N GLU A 21 11.29 13.06 -3.22
CA GLU A 21 12.63 13.11 -2.62
C GLU A 21 12.58 13.29 -1.09
N ALA A 22 11.67 14.15 -0.59
CA ALA A 22 11.50 14.33 0.85
C ALA A 22 11.01 13.02 1.53
N PHE A 23 10.08 12.32 0.90
CA PHE A 23 9.59 11.03 1.39
C PHE A 23 10.69 9.95 1.32
N GLU A 24 11.40 9.86 0.19
CA GLU A 24 12.52 8.94 0.01
C GLU A 24 13.58 9.11 1.11
N LYS A 25 13.98 10.34 1.39
CA LYS A 25 14.99 10.65 2.42
C LYS A 25 14.58 10.13 3.80
N ILE A 26 13.30 10.26 4.16
CA ILE A 26 12.79 9.80 5.47
C ILE A 26 12.75 8.27 5.51
N ILE A 27 12.22 7.63 4.46
CA ILE A 27 12.06 6.17 4.39
C ILE A 27 13.43 5.47 4.39
N THR A 28 14.37 5.96 3.60
CA THR A 28 15.70 5.36 3.51
C THR A 28 16.54 5.59 4.77
N ALA A 29 16.39 6.76 5.42
CA ALA A 29 17.01 7.01 6.73
C ALA A 29 16.48 6.07 7.83
N ALA A 30 15.24 5.61 7.70
CA ALA A 30 14.65 4.60 8.58
C ALA A 30 15.02 3.15 8.19
N GLY A 31 15.88 2.95 7.18
CA GLY A 31 16.34 1.62 6.75
C GLY A 31 15.45 0.91 5.74
N TYR A 32 14.40 1.55 5.25
CA TYR A 32 13.49 0.96 4.25
C TYR A 32 13.93 1.28 2.82
N LYS A 33 13.54 0.43 1.88
CA LYS A 33 13.69 0.69 0.45
C LYS A 33 12.54 1.57 -0.03
N PHE A 34 12.86 2.58 -0.84
CA PHE A 34 11.88 3.48 -1.43
C PHE A 34 11.43 2.97 -2.81
N GLY A 35 10.15 3.09 -3.09
CA GLY A 35 9.54 2.86 -4.39
C GLY A 35 8.31 3.71 -4.60
N ILE A 36 7.86 3.82 -5.84
CA ILE A 36 6.71 4.62 -6.25
C ILE A 36 5.67 3.70 -6.88
N TYR A 37 4.42 3.77 -6.37
CA TYR A 37 3.27 3.18 -7.01
C TYR A 37 2.56 4.26 -7.84
N CYS A 38 2.23 3.92 -9.09
CA CYS A 38 1.39 4.72 -9.96
C CYS A 38 0.84 3.87 -11.12
N ASN A 39 -0.11 4.40 -11.87
CA ASN A 39 -0.55 3.78 -13.13
C ASN A 39 0.35 4.20 -14.32
N VAL A 40 0.11 3.56 -15.48
CA VAL A 40 0.87 3.81 -16.70
C VAL A 40 0.82 5.27 -17.15
N ASP A 41 -0.34 5.93 -17.07
CA ASP A 41 -0.48 7.34 -17.47
C ASP A 41 0.37 8.26 -16.59
N TRP A 42 0.35 8.04 -15.28
CA TRP A 42 1.20 8.77 -14.35
C TRP A 42 2.69 8.59 -14.66
N TYR A 43 3.12 7.35 -14.86
CA TYR A 43 4.52 7.06 -15.17
C TYR A 43 4.99 7.75 -16.45
N LEU A 44 4.16 7.76 -17.50
CA LEU A 44 4.53 8.31 -18.80
C LEU A 44 4.39 9.83 -18.85
N ASN A 45 3.37 10.41 -18.22
CA ASN A 45 2.95 11.78 -18.49
C ASN A 45 3.10 12.73 -17.29
N VAL A 46 3.30 12.22 -16.06
CA VAL A 46 3.37 13.05 -14.85
C VAL A 46 4.72 12.93 -14.14
N ILE A 47 5.25 11.72 -14.05
CA ILE A 47 6.51 11.45 -13.36
C ILE A 47 7.68 12.01 -14.18
N CYS A 48 8.45 12.91 -13.58
CA CYS A 48 9.65 13.46 -14.23
C CYS A 48 10.77 12.42 -14.35
N SER A 49 11.70 12.65 -15.29
CA SER A 49 12.82 11.73 -15.57
C SER A 49 13.71 11.46 -14.35
N HIS A 50 13.88 12.45 -13.47
CA HIS A 50 14.70 12.32 -12.26
C HIS A 50 14.18 11.26 -11.28
N LEU A 51 12.87 11.04 -11.23
CA LEU A 51 12.26 10.01 -10.39
C LEU A 51 12.31 8.60 -11.00
N LYS A 52 12.55 8.48 -12.32
CA LYS A 52 12.58 7.17 -13.00
C LYS A 52 13.77 6.28 -12.62
N LYS A 53 14.68 6.78 -11.80
CA LYS A 53 15.76 6.01 -11.17
C LYS A 53 15.29 5.08 -10.04
N TYR A 54 14.11 5.33 -9.49
CA TYR A 54 13.55 4.54 -8.39
C TYR A 54 12.78 3.32 -8.88
N ASP A 55 12.48 2.41 -7.98
CA ASP A 55 11.64 1.26 -8.25
C ASP A 55 10.18 1.69 -8.40
N PHE A 56 9.52 1.21 -9.45
CA PHE A 56 8.11 1.48 -9.70
C PHE A 56 7.27 0.21 -9.61
N TRP A 57 6.14 0.32 -8.93
CA TRP A 57 5.05 -0.64 -8.95
C TRP A 57 3.93 -0.04 -9.79
N ILE A 58 3.69 -0.61 -10.97
CA ILE A 58 2.83 -0.02 -11.98
C ILE A 58 1.46 -0.70 -11.99
N ALA A 59 0.39 0.09 -11.87
CA ALA A 59 -0.96 -0.39 -12.10
C ALA A 59 -1.32 -0.31 -13.59
N ARG A 60 -1.76 -1.44 -14.15
CA ARG A 60 -2.34 -1.52 -15.50
C ARG A 60 -3.31 -2.66 -15.57
N TYR A 61 -4.58 -2.34 -15.76
CA TYR A 61 -5.68 -3.30 -15.78
C TYR A 61 -6.20 -3.54 -17.19
N PRO A 62 -6.74 -4.73 -17.52
CA PRO A 62 -7.49 -4.93 -18.74
C PRO A 62 -8.83 -4.18 -18.70
N ALA A 63 -9.37 -3.82 -19.87
CA ALA A 63 -10.68 -3.18 -19.97
C ALA A 63 -11.79 -4.03 -19.33
N SER A 64 -11.68 -5.37 -19.44
CA SER A 64 -12.55 -6.33 -18.78
C SER A 64 -11.77 -7.05 -17.69
N ASP A 65 -11.52 -6.35 -16.58
CA ASP A 65 -10.81 -6.91 -15.44
C ASP A 65 -11.67 -7.96 -14.72
N ASN A 66 -11.19 -9.19 -14.71
CA ASN A 66 -11.82 -10.36 -14.07
C ASN A 66 -10.88 -11.06 -13.08
N GLY A 67 -9.80 -10.42 -12.69
CA GLY A 67 -8.83 -10.97 -11.75
C GLY A 67 -7.76 -11.87 -12.36
N THR A 68 -7.78 -12.12 -13.70
CA THR A 68 -6.80 -12.96 -14.36
C THR A 68 -5.66 -12.14 -14.96
N LEU A 69 -4.45 -12.68 -14.87
CA LEU A 69 -3.26 -12.08 -15.44
C LEU A 69 -3.30 -12.19 -16.97
N GLN A 70 -3.09 -11.06 -17.66
CA GLN A 70 -3.02 -10.99 -19.12
C GLN A 70 -1.65 -10.44 -19.55
N GLU A 71 -0.68 -11.31 -19.74
CA GLU A 71 0.74 -10.98 -20.02
C GLU A 71 0.94 -9.94 -21.13
N ARG A 72 0.05 -9.90 -22.15
CA ARG A 72 0.09 -8.90 -23.23
C ARG A 72 -0.05 -7.45 -22.76
N LEU A 73 -0.54 -7.25 -21.51
CA LEU A 73 -0.70 -5.93 -20.90
C LEU A 73 0.42 -5.58 -19.94
N ARG A 74 1.38 -6.47 -19.73
CA ARG A 74 2.52 -6.25 -18.84
C ARG A 74 3.27 -5.00 -19.27
N PRO A 75 3.48 -4.01 -18.36
CA PRO A 75 4.37 -2.90 -18.64
C PRO A 75 5.80 -3.38 -18.85
N ASP A 76 6.52 -2.76 -19.77
CA ASP A 76 7.95 -2.99 -20.01
C ASP A 76 8.87 -2.16 -19.10
N PHE A 77 8.28 -1.54 -18.08
CA PHE A 77 8.95 -0.74 -17.05
C PHE A 77 8.36 -1.03 -15.66
N GLY A 78 9.12 -0.66 -14.64
CA GLY A 78 8.79 -0.94 -13.25
C GLY A 78 9.30 -2.32 -12.79
N VAL A 79 9.26 -2.54 -11.50
CA VAL A 79 9.72 -3.77 -10.82
C VAL A 79 8.57 -4.65 -10.36
N GLY A 80 7.36 -4.13 -10.44
CA GLY A 80 6.12 -4.82 -10.09
C GLY A 80 4.96 -4.30 -10.94
N TRP A 81 3.98 -5.15 -11.13
CA TRP A 81 2.77 -4.88 -11.87
C TRP A 81 1.54 -5.27 -11.07
N GLN A 82 0.66 -4.31 -10.77
CA GLN A 82 -0.69 -4.57 -10.31
C GLN A 82 -1.57 -4.78 -11.54
N TYR A 83 -1.95 -6.02 -11.78
CA TYR A 83 -2.62 -6.42 -13.04
C TYR A 83 -4.13 -6.52 -12.93
N SER A 84 -4.67 -6.48 -11.73
CA SER A 84 -6.11 -6.53 -11.46
C SER A 84 -6.46 -5.84 -10.16
N SER A 85 -7.64 -5.22 -10.13
CA SER A 85 -8.31 -4.73 -8.92
C SER A 85 -9.65 -5.48 -8.65
N LYS A 86 -9.90 -6.58 -9.37
CA LYS A 86 -11.19 -7.29 -9.34
C LYS A 86 -11.07 -8.80 -9.17
N ALA A 87 -10.00 -9.25 -8.53
CA ALA A 87 -9.83 -10.67 -8.28
C ALA A 87 -10.71 -11.16 -7.12
N LYS A 88 -11.14 -12.41 -7.22
CA LYS A 88 -11.79 -13.14 -6.12
C LYS A 88 -10.84 -14.19 -5.59
N ILE A 89 -10.66 -14.22 -4.29
CA ILE A 89 -9.80 -15.18 -3.60
C ILE A 89 -10.67 -16.00 -2.64
N PRO A 90 -10.61 -17.32 -2.67
CA PRO A 90 -11.34 -18.16 -1.71
C PRO A 90 -10.99 -17.76 -0.26
N GLY A 91 -12.02 -17.60 0.56
CA GLY A 91 -11.88 -17.18 1.95
C GLY A 91 -11.83 -15.66 2.18
N ILE A 92 -11.77 -14.84 1.12
CA ILE A 92 -11.83 -13.39 1.22
C ILE A 92 -13.16 -12.88 0.66
N SER A 93 -13.89 -12.10 1.45
CA SER A 93 -15.10 -11.42 0.99
C SER A 93 -14.75 -10.18 0.18
N GLY A 94 -15.39 -10.01 -0.98
CA GLY A 94 -15.16 -8.87 -1.86
C GLY A 94 -14.14 -9.14 -2.97
N LEU A 95 -13.63 -8.06 -3.53
CA LEU A 95 -12.63 -8.07 -4.60
C LEU A 95 -11.28 -7.62 -4.02
N VAL A 96 -10.20 -8.17 -4.55
CA VAL A 96 -8.84 -7.85 -4.13
C VAL A 96 -7.96 -7.52 -5.32
N ASP A 97 -6.92 -6.75 -5.07
CA ASP A 97 -5.87 -6.46 -6.03
C ASP A 97 -4.95 -7.66 -6.20
N ARG A 98 -4.45 -7.86 -7.42
CA ARG A 98 -3.45 -8.88 -7.72
C ARG A 98 -2.23 -8.28 -8.38
N ASN A 99 -1.07 -8.79 -7.95
CA ASN A 99 0.21 -8.23 -8.30
C ASN A 99 1.20 -9.32 -8.67
N VAL A 100 2.21 -8.94 -9.45
CA VAL A 100 3.42 -9.72 -9.68
C VAL A 100 4.61 -8.79 -9.54
N PHE A 101 5.64 -9.24 -8.82
CA PHE A 101 6.92 -8.53 -8.70
C PHE A 101 8.02 -9.33 -9.38
N TYR A 102 8.90 -8.63 -10.08
CA TYR A 102 9.99 -9.19 -10.87
C TYR A 102 11.35 -9.05 -10.19
N LYS A 103 11.43 -8.13 -9.22
CA LYS A 103 12.61 -7.87 -8.41
C LYS A 103 12.48 -8.61 -7.09
N ASP A 104 13.48 -9.43 -6.77
CA ASP A 104 13.59 -10.01 -5.43
C ASP A 104 14.21 -8.97 -4.49
N TYR A 105 13.50 -8.71 -3.40
CA TYR A 105 13.96 -7.83 -2.32
C TYR A 105 14.54 -8.61 -1.14
N ASN A 106 14.54 -9.95 -1.20
CA ASN A 106 15.01 -10.81 -0.12
C ASN A 106 16.53 -11.06 -0.17
N GLU A 107 17.25 -10.56 -1.16
CA GLU A 107 18.71 -10.56 -1.12
C GLU A 107 19.18 -9.65 0.03
N ALA A 108 19.26 -10.24 1.21
CA ALA A 108 19.90 -9.66 2.36
C ALA A 108 21.40 -9.51 2.04
N LYS A 109 21.86 -8.29 1.81
CA LYS A 109 23.27 -8.01 2.04
C LYS A 109 23.49 -8.11 3.53
N ASP A 110 24.33 -9.03 3.94
CA ASP A 110 24.85 -9.15 5.29
C ASP A 110 25.35 -7.78 5.75
N ILE A 111 24.62 -7.13 6.62
CA ILE A 111 25.11 -5.99 7.38
C ILE A 111 25.22 -6.50 8.81
N GLU A 112 26.44 -6.97 9.15
CA GLU A 112 26.85 -7.09 10.53
C GLU A 112 26.71 -5.69 11.19
N LYS A 113 25.71 -5.54 12.03
CA LYS A 113 25.71 -4.53 13.11
C LYS A 113 25.20 -5.19 14.36
N GLU A 114 26.15 -5.44 15.26
CA GLU A 114 25.87 -5.62 16.69
C GLU A 114 25.09 -4.40 17.21
N ASN A 115 23.81 -4.59 17.34
CA ASN A 115 22.95 -3.94 18.34
C ASN A 115 21.65 -4.76 18.33
N THR A 116 21.04 -4.98 19.46
CA THR A 116 19.78 -5.66 19.68
C THR A 116 18.64 -5.10 18.82
N VAL A 117 18.74 -5.27 17.53
CA VAL A 117 17.73 -4.91 16.54
C VAL A 117 16.96 -6.19 16.22
N MET A 118 15.67 -6.13 16.46
CA MET A 118 14.70 -7.15 16.09
C MET A 118 14.95 -7.59 14.64
N THR A 119 15.06 -8.88 14.39
CA THR A 119 15.27 -9.41 13.04
C THR A 119 14.06 -9.10 12.16
N LYS A 120 14.27 -9.03 10.84
CA LYS A 120 13.19 -8.85 9.85
C LYS A 120 12.07 -9.89 10.04
N SER A 121 12.45 -11.13 10.35
CA SER A 121 11.49 -12.21 10.59
C SER A 121 10.65 -11.98 11.84
N GLU A 122 11.27 -11.53 12.91
CA GLU A 122 10.57 -11.16 14.16
C GLU A 122 9.64 -9.96 13.92
N ALA A 123 10.08 -8.91 13.21
CA ALA A 123 9.26 -7.77 12.87
C ALA A 123 8.03 -8.18 12.03
N ILE A 124 8.24 -9.01 11.01
CA ILE A 124 7.14 -9.54 10.18
C ILE A 124 6.15 -10.33 11.04
N ASN A 125 6.66 -11.22 11.90
CA ASN A 125 5.79 -12.04 12.75
C ASN A 125 4.98 -11.20 13.74
N ILE A 126 5.54 -10.11 14.27
CA ILE A 126 4.81 -9.19 15.13
C ILE A 126 3.69 -8.50 14.35
N VAL A 127 3.98 -7.93 13.18
CA VAL A 127 2.97 -7.25 12.36
C VAL A 127 1.86 -8.22 11.93
N LEU A 128 2.23 -9.43 11.50
CA LEU A 128 1.25 -10.46 11.16
C LEU A 128 0.42 -10.89 12.36
N GLY A 129 1.03 -11.04 13.53
CA GLY A 129 0.32 -11.35 14.79
C GLY A 129 -0.72 -10.28 15.12
N ILE A 130 -0.36 -8.99 15.04
CA ILE A 130 -1.30 -7.88 15.24
C ILE A 130 -2.46 -7.95 14.23
N ALA A 131 -2.15 -8.21 12.96
CA ALA A 131 -3.18 -8.33 11.92
C ALA A 131 -4.09 -9.55 12.12
N GLU A 132 -3.56 -10.69 12.58
CA GLU A 132 -4.31 -11.90 12.90
C GLU A 132 -5.27 -11.69 14.07
N GLU A 133 -4.85 -10.93 15.08
CA GLU A 133 -5.73 -10.58 16.20
C GLU A 133 -6.95 -9.78 15.76
N GLU A 134 -6.89 -9.09 14.62
CA GLU A 134 -8.00 -8.32 14.07
C GLU A 134 -8.96 -9.13 13.18
N ILE A 135 -8.67 -10.38 12.89
CA ILE A 135 -9.58 -11.24 12.10
C ILE A 135 -10.97 -11.27 12.75
N GLY A 136 -11.98 -11.00 11.92
CA GLY A 136 -13.38 -10.89 12.34
C GLY A 136 -13.80 -9.49 12.81
N TYR A 137 -12.91 -8.49 12.75
CA TYR A 137 -13.31 -7.10 12.98
C TYR A 137 -14.20 -6.60 11.83
N LEU A 138 -15.34 -6.04 12.20
CA LEU A 138 -16.31 -5.44 11.27
C LEU A 138 -16.32 -3.92 11.49
N GLU A 139 -16.30 -3.16 10.41
CA GLU A 139 -16.48 -1.71 10.46
C GLU A 139 -17.83 -1.34 11.10
N LYS A 140 -17.94 -0.11 11.58
CA LYS A 140 -19.06 0.34 12.38
C LYS A 140 -19.97 1.34 11.65
N LYS A 141 -21.20 1.47 12.12
CA LYS A 141 -22.16 2.47 11.63
C LYS A 141 -21.79 3.90 12.02
N ASN A 142 -21.06 4.07 13.10
CA ASN A 142 -20.64 5.36 13.68
C ASN A 142 -19.51 5.15 14.69
N ASN A 143 -19.06 6.18 15.37
CA ASN A 143 -17.98 6.16 16.36
C ASN A 143 -18.28 5.38 17.68
N SER A 144 -19.34 4.58 17.71
CA SER A 144 -19.68 3.78 18.89
C SER A 144 -19.12 2.37 18.79
N GLN A 145 -18.65 1.83 19.91
CA GLN A 145 -18.15 0.44 20.04
C GLN A 145 -17.00 0.11 19.05
N LEU A 146 -16.12 1.06 18.80
CA LEU A 146 -15.00 0.88 17.84
C LEU A 146 -14.04 -0.25 18.25
N ASP A 147 -13.90 -0.55 19.52
CA ASP A 147 -13.02 -1.63 20.03
C ASP A 147 -13.67 -3.02 20.01
N SER A 148 -14.97 -3.11 19.85
CA SER A 148 -15.65 -4.39 19.69
C SER A 148 -15.45 -4.95 18.29
N LYS A 149 -15.11 -6.23 18.15
CA LYS A 149 -14.98 -6.84 16.82
C LYS A 149 -16.27 -6.79 16.01
N THR A 150 -17.42 -7.06 16.63
CA THR A 150 -18.71 -7.21 15.93
C THR A 150 -19.78 -6.21 16.38
N GLY A 151 -19.61 -5.56 17.53
CA GLY A 151 -20.59 -4.59 18.06
C GLY A 151 -20.74 -3.39 17.12
N ASN A 152 -21.98 -2.89 16.99
CA ASN A 152 -22.32 -1.75 16.12
C ASN A 152 -21.87 -1.92 14.65
N ALA A 153 -21.78 -3.17 14.15
CA ALA A 153 -21.35 -3.48 12.79
C ALA A 153 -22.23 -2.76 11.74
N GLY A 154 -21.62 -2.29 10.68
CA GLY A 154 -22.27 -1.61 9.57
C GLY A 154 -21.34 -1.45 8.39
N SER A 155 -21.66 -0.55 7.48
CA SER A 155 -20.91 -0.29 6.22
C SER A 155 -20.57 1.19 6.06
N ALA A 156 -20.29 1.87 7.17
CA ALA A 156 -20.05 3.31 7.16
C ALA A 156 -18.57 3.69 7.39
N ASN A 157 -17.65 2.71 7.29
CA ASN A 157 -16.20 2.91 7.39
C ASN A 157 -15.71 3.54 8.72
N TYR A 158 -16.49 3.43 9.80
CA TYR A 158 -16.02 3.82 11.13
C TYR A 158 -15.21 2.69 11.74
N THR A 159 -13.97 2.96 12.13
CA THR A 159 -13.04 1.95 12.66
C THR A 159 -12.18 2.50 13.80
N LYS A 160 -11.67 1.61 14.67
CA LYS A 160 -10.66 1.99 15.65
C LYS A 160 -9.36 2.44 14.96
N TYR A 161 -9.04 1.91 13.79
CA TYR A 161 -7.84 2.25 13.03
C TYR A 161 -7.80 3.73 12.66
N TRP A 162 -8.89 4.27 12.09
CA TRP A 162 -9.00 5.71 11.83
C TRP A 162 -9.05 6.54 13.10
N ARG A 163 -9.71 6.05 14.18
CA ARG A 163 -9.71 6.74 15.46
C ARG A 163 -8.28 6.97 15.96
N ASP A 164 -7.43 5.96 15.87
CA ASP A 164 -6.09 5.96 16.47
C ASP A 164 -5.06 6.70 15.58
N ILE A 165 -5.19 6.61 14.25
CA ILE A 165 -4.26 7.24 13.31
C ILE A 165 -4.68 8.67 12.96
N LYS A 166 -5.94 8.86 12.53
CA LYS A 166 -6.47 10.15 12.09
C LYS A 166 -7.98 10.22 12.25
N PRO A 167 -8.49 10.61 13.42
CA PRO A 167 -9.93 10.62 13.73
C PRO A 167 -10.80 11.38 12.74
N SER A 168 -10.26 12.42 12.10
CA SER A 168 -10.97 13.21 11.09
C SER A 168 -11.25 12.44 9.78
N TYR A 169 -10.70 11.22 9.62
CA TYR A 169 -10.91 10.37 8.44
C TYR A 169 -11.93 9.25 8.69
N GLN A 170 -12.59 9.24 9.85
CA GLN A 170 -13.71 8.32 10.09
C GLN A 170 -14.73 8.42 8.96
N GLY A 171 -15.23 7.28 8.49
CA GLY A 171 -16.13 7.22 7.35
C GLY A 171 -15.43 7.09 5.98
N GLN A 172 -14.10 7.15 5.92
CA GLN A 172 -13.33 6.92 4.70
C GLN A 172 -12.89 5.46 4.60
N PRO A 173 -12.60 4.93 3.38
CA PRO A 173 -12.01 3.61 3.20
C PRO A 173 -10.78 3.41 4.09
N TRP A 174 -10.70 2.27 4.79
CA TRP A 174 -9.76 2.10 5.90
C TRP A 174 -8.66 1.06 5.68
N CYS A 175 -8.53 0.47 4.49
CA CYS A 175 -7.50 -0.55 4.21
C CYS A 175 -6.08 -0.04 4.51
N ALA A 176 -5.73 1.16 4.04
CA ALA A 176 -4.44 1.77 4.32
C ALA A 176 -4.26 2.13 5.79
N ALA A 177 -5.33 2.57 6.46
CA ALA A 177 -5.32 2.85 7.89
C ALA A 177 -5.05 1.58 8.71
N PHE A 178 -5.69 0.45 8.35
CA PHE A 178 -5.43 -0.82 9.01
C PHE A 178 -3.97 -1.24 8.91
N ILE A 179 -3.40 -1.20 7.69
CA ILE A 179 -1.99 -1.54 7.50
C ILE A 179 -1.11 -0.62 8.35
N SER A 180 -1.30 0.69 8.30
CA SER A 180 -0.51 1.65 9.10
C SER A 180 -0.70 1.46 10.61
N TRP A 181 -1.84 0.96 11.05
CA TRP A 181 -2.13 0.69 12.46
C TRP A 181 -1.41 -0.57 12.97
N CYS A 182 -1.15 -1.55 12.11
CA CYS A 182 -0.40 -2.76 12.45
C CYS A 182 1.11 -2.50 12.62
N PHE A 183 1.64 -1.39 12.13
CA PHE A 183 3.06 -0.99 12.24
C PHE A 183 3.29 -0.02 13.40
#